data_c1d54f888018f149d0d4f34ef42b852a
#
_entry.id   c1d54f888018f149d0d4f34ef42b852a
#
_cell.length_a   1.000
_cell.length_b   1.000
_cell.length_c   1.000
_cell.angle_alpha   90.00
_cell.angle_beta   90.00
_cell.angle_gamma   90.00
#
_symmetry.space_group_name_H-M   'P 1'
#
loop_
_entity.id
_entity.type
_entity.pdbx_description
1 polymer ?
#
loop_
_entity_poly.entity_id
_entity_poly.type
_entity_poly.pdbx_seq_one_letter_code
_entity_poly.pdbx_strand_id
1 'polypeptide(L)'
;MQKTSEAIKAYGLDYTLMPSSGSAMTAELARSEAASKPIIVTGWKPHWMFAKYKLKFLDDPKKVFGEAEHVDSVVNPELEKKAPPVVAFLKKFQWKPGEIDSVMLATQNGEKPTAAADAWISAHSDRVDSWVK
;
A
#
# COMPACT_ATOMS: atom_id res chain seq x y z
N MET A 1 -6.79 -13.20 6.02
CA MET A 1 -6.55 -14.61 6.40
C MET A 1 -7.58 -15.57 5.83
N GLN A 2 -8.90 -15.32 5.95
CA GLN A 2 -9.95 -16.19 5.40
C GLN A 2 -9.78 -16.39 3.89
N LYS A 3 -9.73 -15.34 3.10
CA LYS A 3 -9.53 -15.40 1.63
C LYS A 3 -8.26 -16.16 1.23
N THR A 4 -7.19 -16.08 2.01
CA THR A 4 -5.96 -16.85 1.74
C THR A 4 -6.17 -18.35 1.92
N SER A 5 -6.90 -18.76 2.97
CA SER A 5 -7.27 -20.17 3.15
C SER A 5 -8.20 -20.67 2.03
N GLU A 6 -9.13 -19.82 1.58
CA GLU A 6 -10.01 -20.10 0.44
C GLU A 6 -9.22 -20.25 -0.86
N ALA A 7 -8.22 -19.39 -1.10
CA ALA A 7 -7.35 -19.46 -2.27
C ALA A 7 -6.52 -20.74 -2.29
N ILE A 8 -5.90 -21.14 -1.17
CA ILE A 8 -5.17 -22.41 -1.07
C ILE A 8 -6.04 -23.58 -1.52
N LYS A 9 -7.28 -23.64 -1.02
CA LYS A 9 -8.25 -24.70 -1.42
C LYS A 9 -8.68 -24.57 -2.87
N ALA A 10 -9.07 -23.37 -3.30
CA ALA A 10 -9.59 -23.13 -4.64
C ALA A 10 -8.59 -23.44 -5.75
N TYR A 11 -7.30 -23.18 -5.48
CA TYR A 11 -6.20 -23.46 -6.42
C TYR A 11 -5.55 -24.83 -6.22
N GLY A 12 -5.98 -25.62 -5.23
CA GLY A 12 -5.43 -26.94 -4.95
C GLY A 12 -3.96 -26.90 -4.55
N LEU A 13 -3.55 -25.87 -3.80
CA LEU A 13 -2.15 -25.68 -3.42
C LEU A 13 -1.80 -26.55 -2.20
N ASP A 14 -0.66 -27.22 -2.26
CA ASP A 14 -0.10 -27.97 -1.12
C ASP A 14 0.71 -27.02 -0.21
N TYR A 15 -0.01 -26.04 0.37
CA TYR A 15 0.57 -25.08 1.31
C TYR A 15 -0.22 -25.04 2.61
N THR A 16 0.49 -24.86 3.72
CA THR A 16 -0.10 -24.57 5.02
C THR A 16 0.00 -23.07 5.30
N LEU A 17 -1.16 -22.44 5.54
CA LEU A 17 -1.20 -21.05 5.96
C LEU A 17 -0.68 -20.93 7.40
N MET A 18 0.30 -20.04 7.61
CA MET A 18 0.79 -19.65 8.93
C MET A 18 0.18 -18.29 9.31
N PRO A 19 -0.90 -18.26 10.11
CA PRO A 19 -1.49 -17.02 10.56
C PRO A 19 -0.52 -16.22 11.43
N SER A 20 -0.35 -14.92 11.14
CA SER A 20 0.54 -14.06 11.91
C SER A 20 0.08 -12.60 11.87
N SER A 21 0.72 -11.74 12.66
CA SER A 21 0.57 -10.29 12.55
C SER A 21 1.28 -9.74 11.30
N GLY A 22 0.93 -8.54 10.87
CA GLY A 22 1.62 -7.87 9.75
C GLY A 22 3.13 -7.69 10.01
N SER A 23 3.51 -7.37 11.24
CA SER A 23 4.92 -7.25 11.63
C SER A 23 5.67 -8.60 11.59
N ALA A 24 5.03 -9.69 12.03
CA ALA A 24 5.63 -11.03 11.94
C ALA A 24 5.75 -11.50 10.50
N MET A 25 4.75 -11.24 9.66
CA MET A 25 4.78 -11.54 8.23
C MET A 25 5.93 -10.80 7.53
N THR A 26 6.10 -9.50 7.77
CA THR A 26 7.19 -8.72 7.16
C THR A 26 8.57 -9.09 7.69
N ALA A 27 8.69 -9.55 8.95
CA ALA A 27 9.93 -10.08 9.49
C ALA A 27 10.32 -11.41 8.82
N GLU A 28 9.35 -12.28 8.56
CA GLU A 28 9.61 -13.53 7.84
C GLU A 28 9.95 -13.29 6.36
N LEU A 29 9.29 -12.34 5.72
CA LEU A 29 9.64 -11.88 4.38
C LEU A 29 11.11 -11.40 4.34
N ALA A 30 11.52 -10.55 5.29
CA ALA A 30 12.89 -10.07 5.36
C ALA A 30 13.91 -11.20 5.56
N ARG A 31 13.59 -12.18 6.41
CA ARG A 31 14.46 -13.35 6.66
C ARG A 31 14.60 -14.23 5.41
N SER A 32 13.51 -14.50 4.74
CA SER A 32 13.50 -15.31 3.52
C SER A 32 14.25 -14.66 2.38
N GLU A 33 14.06 -13.35 2.22
CA GLU A 33 14.77 -12.55 1.21
C GLU A 33 16.28 -12.54 1.46
N ALA A 34 16.71 -12.28 2.69
CA ALA A 34 18.13 -12.32 3.07
C ALA A 34 18.77 -13.70 2.87
N ALA A 35 17.99 -14.77 3.02
CA ALA A 35 18.42 -16.14 2.78
C ALA A 35 18.26 -16.60 1.32
N SER A 36 17.79 -15.74 0.42
CA SER A 36 17.43 -16.07 -0.98
C SER A 36 16.47 -17.26 -1.09
N LYS A 37 15.55 -17.39 -0.12
CA LYS A 37 14.53 -18.45 -0.09
C LYS A 37 13.21 -17.93 -0.66
N PRO A 38 12.51 -18.73 -1.47
CA PRO A 38 11.19 -18.36 -1.94
C PRO A 38 10.20 -18.31 -0.77
N ILE A 39 9.32 -17.30 -0.81
CA ILE A 39 8.24 -17.13 0.16
C ILE A 39 7.01 -16.56 -0.53
N ILE A 40 5.83 -16.97 -0.08
CA ILE A 40 4.56 -16.37 -0.47
C ILE A 40 3.96 -15.73 0.77
N VAL A 41 3.60 -14.46 0.67
CA VAL A 41 2.96 -13.71 1.76
C VAL A 41 1.69 -13.05 1.28
N THR A 42 0.76 -12.77 2.19
CA THR A 42 -0.37 -11.89 1.88
C THR A 42 0.14 -10.46 1.71
N GLY A 43 -0.27 -9.82 0.62
CA GLY A 43 0.15 -8.46 0.31
C GLY A 43 -1.02 -7.61 -0.14
N TRP A 44 -0.90 -6.30 0.05
CA TRP A 44 -1.82 -5.29 -0.44
C TRP A 44 -1.05 -4.04 -0.80
N LYS A 45 -1.58 -3.24 -1.71
CA LYS A 45 -1.05 -1.91 -2.03
C LYS A 45 -2.02 -0.83 -1.55
N PRO A 46 -1.49 0.31 -1.05
CA PRO A 46 -0.07 0.63 -0.90
C PRO A 46 0.58 -0.03 0.34
N HIS A 47 1.86 -0.41 0.24
CA HIS A 47 2.64 -0.91 1.38
C HIS A 47 4.14 -0.76 1.12
N TRP A 48 4.92 -0.32 2.14
CA TRP A 48 6.36 -0.08 2.05
C TRP A 48 7.19 -1.28 1.56
N MET A 49 6.70 -2.52 1.77
CA MET A 49 7.42 -3.71 1.35
C MET A 49 7.65 -3.78 -0.16
N PHE A 50 6.78 -3.17 -0.98
CA PHE A 50 6.94 -3.11 -2.44
C PHE A 50 7.98 -2.10 -2.89
N ALA A 51 8.32 -1.10 -2.06
CA ALA A 51 9.45 -0.21 -2.30
C ALA A 51 10.77 -0.83 -1.83
N LYS A 52 10.73 -1.73 -0.83
CA LYS A 52 11.93 -2.33 -0.23
C LYS A 52 12.38 -3.62 -0.92
N TYR A 53 11.43 -4.48 -1.32
CA TYR A 53 11.70 -5.80 -1.87
C TYR A 53 11.15 -5.94 -3.28
N LYS A 54 11.82 -6.74 -4.11
CA LYS A 54 11.35 -7.06 -5.47
C LYS A 54 10.24 -8.12 -5.39
N LEU A 55 9.03 -7.69 -5.08
CA LEU A 55 7.87 -8.56 -4.95
C LEU A 55 7.06 -8.62 -6.26
N LYS A 56 6.45 -9.76 -6.51
CA LYS A 56 5.53 -10.00 -7.61
C LYS A 56 4.18 -10.43 -7.05
N PHE A 57 3.09 -9.80 -7.51
CA PHE A 57 1.75 -10.36 -7.31
C PHE A 57 1.56 -11.60 -8.14
N LEU A 58 0.94 -12.62 -7.54
CA LEU A 58 0.48 -13.80 -8.25
C LEU A 58 -0.90 -13.52 -8.85
N ASP A 59 -1.16 -14.10 -10.01
CA ASP A 59 -2.45 -13.95 -10.67
C ASP A 59 -3.55 -14.70 -9.89
N ASP A 60 -4.74 -14.11 -9.84
CA ASP A 60 -5.93 -14.67 -9.20
C ASP A 60 -7.07 -14.86 -10.23
N PRO A 61 -6.94 -15.78 -11.21
CA PRO A 61 -7.92 -15.96 -12.26
C PRO A 61 -9.30 -16.42 -11.75
N LYS A 62 -9.38 -17.00 -10.56
CA LYS A 62 -10.63 -17.38 -9.89
C LYS A 62 -11.25 -16.26 -9.06
N LYS A 63 -10.58 -15.09 -8.99
CA LYS A 63 -11.03 -13.91 -8.25
C LYS A 63 -11.38 -14.18 -6.78
N VAL A 64 -10.61 -15.06 -6.12
CA VAL A 64 -10.83 -15.42 -4.71
C VAL A 64 -10.60 -14.21 -3.79
N PHE A 65 -9.66 -13.33 -4.16
CA PHE A 65 -9.40 -12.10 -3.42
C PHE A 65 -10.38 -10.97 -3.77
N GLY A 66 -11.18 -11.13 -4.82
CA GLY A 66 -12.16 -10.15 -5.30
C GLY A 66 -11.61 -9.27 -6.42
N GLU A 67 -12.33 -8.19 -6.70
CA GLU A 67 -11.90 -7.18 -7.69
C GLU A 67 -10.89 -6.21 -7.07
N ALA A 68 -10.25 -5.42 -7.94
CA ALA A 68 -9.37 -4.35 -7.49
C ALA A 68 -10.14 -3.31 -6.64
N GLU A 69 -9.57 -2.97 -5.50
CA GLU A 69 -10.11 -1.96 -4.60
C GLU A 69 -9.36 -0.63 -4.79
N HIS A 70 -9.91 0.45 -4.26
CA HIS A 70 -9.30 1.77 -4.27
C HIS A 70 -9.39 2.41 -2.87
N VAL A 71 -8.60 3.43 -2.65
CA VAL A 71 -8.59 4.20 -1.40
C VAL A 71 -9.16 5.59 -1.69
N ASP A 72 -10.26 5.92 -1.05
CA ASP A 72 -10.95 7.20 -1.21
C ASP A 72 -10.66 8.17 -0.09
N SER A 73 -10.66 9.46 -0.42
CA SER A 73 -10.71 10.52 0.59
C SER A 73 -12.15 10.69 1.09
N VAL A 74 -12.37 10.46 2.38
CA VAL A 74 -13.69 10.65 3.02
C VAL A 74 -13.68 11.93 3.85
N VAL A 75 -14.63 12.81 3.62
CA VAL A 75 -14.73 14.09 4.29
C VAL A 75 -16.13 14.32 4.89
N ASN A 76 -16.20 15.16 5.92
CA ASN A 76 -17.49 15.62 6.43
C ASN A 76 -18.21 16.45 5.34
N PRO A 77 -19.50 16.22 5.04
CA PRO A 77 -20.26 16.99 4.05
C PRO A 77 -20.24 18.52 4.27
N GLU A 78 -20.14 18.97 5.53
CA GLU A 78 -20.03 20.37 5.88
C GLU A 78 -18.70 21.02 5.42
N LEU A 79 -17.68 20.23 5.11
CA LEU A 79 -16.38 20.74 4.67
C LEU A 79 -16.49 21.53 3.38
N GLU A 80 -17.39 21.14 2.47
CA GLU A 80 -17.61 21.84 1.21
C GLU A 80 -18.07 23.30 1.40
N LYS A 81 -18.83 23.55 2.48
CA LYS A 81 -19.26 24.90 2.85
C LYS A 81 -18.20 25.65 3.66
N LYS A 82 -17.50 24.93 4.57
CA LYS A 82 -16.54 25.54 5.51
C LYS A 82 -15.18 25.84 4.89
N ALA A 83 -14.73 24.99 3.96
CA ALA A 83 -13.42 25.10 3.35
C ALA A 83 -13.42 24.59 1.89
N PRO A 84 -14.12 25.27 0.96
CA PRO A 84 -14.19 24.88 -0.44
C PRO A 84 -12.83 24.62 -1.11
N PRO A 85 -11.76 25.42 -0.85
CA PRO A 85 -10.44 25.16 -1.43
C PRO A 85 -9.85 23.83 -1.01
N VAL A 86 -10.08 23.39 0.24
CA VAL A 86 -9.61 22.09 0.73
C VAL A 86 -10.30 20.96 0.00
N VAL A 87 -11.60 21.06 -0.24
CA VAL A 87 -12.34 20.06 -1.01
C VAL A 87 -11.89 20.04 -2.46
N ALA A 88 -11.62 21.19 -3.07
CA ALA A 88 -11.07 21.27 -4.43
C ALA A 88 -9.71 20.58 -4.53
N PHE A 89 -8.83 20.79 -3.55
CA PHE A 89 -7.56 20.07 -3.45
C PHE A 89 -7.77 18.56 -3.35
N LEU A 90 -8.62 18.09 -2.41
CA LEU A 90 -8.86 16.68 -2.19
C LEU A 90 -9.44 15.97 -3.42
N LYS A 91 -10.29 16.67 -4.20
CA LYS A 91 -10.82 16.15 -5.48
C LYS A 91 -9.74 15.94 -6.56
N LYS A 92 -8.66 16.72 -6.52
CA LYS A 92 -7.53 16.62 -7.45
C LYS A 92 -6.41 15.71 -6.93
N PHE A 93 -6.33 15.54 -5.61
CA PHE A 93 -5.28 14.77 -4.95
C PHE A 93 -5.34 13.31 -5.36
N GLN A 94 -4.26 12.81 -5.96
CA GLN A 94 -4.16 11.43 -6.41
C GLN A 94 -2.71 10.94 -6.39
N TRP A 95 -2.48 9.82 -5.75
CA TRP A 95 -1.23 9.10 -5.82
C TRP A 95 -1.12 8.33 -7.14
N LYS A 96 0.07 8.32 -7.73
CA LYS A 96 0.41 7.33 -8.75
C LYS A 96 0.87 6.02 -8.10
N PRO A 97 0.73 4.88 -8.78
CA PRO A 97 1.20 3.59 -8.24
C PRO A 97 2.66 3.66 -7.79
N GLY A 98 2.93 3.21 -6.57
CA GLY A 98 4.27 3.15 -5.99
C GLY A 98 4.77 4.42 -5.29
N GLU A 99 4.16 5.58 -5.50
CA GLU A 99 4.62 6.83 -4.87
C GLU A 99 4.48 6.80 -3.36
N ILE A 100 3.31 6.42 -2.87
CA ILE A 100 3.07 6.34 -1.42
C ILE A 100 3.90 5.22 -0.76
N ASP A 101 4.23 4.16 -1.50
CA ASP A 101 5.06 3.06 -0.99
C ASP A 101 6.44 3.57 -0.55
N SER A 102 7.03 4.53 -1.29
CA SER A 102 8.32 5.15 -0.96
C SER A 102 8.24 6.04 0.27
N VAL A 103 7.18 6.82 0.43
CA VAL A 103 6.93 7.65 1.63
C VAL A 103 6.73 6.76 2.86
N MET A 104 5.98 5.66 2.70
CA MET A 104 5.80 4.66 3.76
C MET A 104 7.12 3.98 4.13
N LEU A 105 8.02 3.73 3.16
CA LEU A 105 9.34 3.14 3.43
C LEU A 105 10.23 4.11 4.22
N ALA A 106 10.24 5.39 3.90
CA ALA A 106 10.99 6.39 4.67
C ALA A 106 10.53 6.40 6.14
N THR A 107 9.21 6.39 6.36
CA THR A 107 8.64 6.29 7.71
C THR A 107 8.99 4.97 8.40
N GLN A 108 8.97 3.85 7.69
CA GLN A 108 9.37 2.55 8.23
C GLN A 108 10.85 2.51 8.64
N ASN A 109 11.70 3.28 7.98
CA ASN A 109 13.12 3.44 8.30
C ASN A 109 13.38 4.45 9.45
N GLY A 110 12.32 4.97 10.08
CA GLY A 110 12.41 5.85 11.26
C GLY A 110 12.28 7.34 10.95
N GLU A 111 12.05 7.73 9.71
CA GLU A 111 11.79 9.13 9.37
C GLU A 111 10.40 9.54 9.89
N LYS A 112 10.27 10.78 10.36
CA LYS A 112 8.96 11.29 10.79
C LYS A 112 8.02 11.41 9.58
N PRO A 113 6.73 11.01 9.70
CA PRO A 113 5.78 11.07 8.59
C PRO A 113 5.69 12.45 7.93
N THR A 114 5.76 13.52 8.71
CA THR A 114 5.77 14.91 8.19
C THR A 114 7.01 15.18 7.37
N ALA A 115 8.19 14.78 7.81
CA ALA A 115 9.45 14.98 7.08
C ALA A 115 9.46 14.17 5.77
N ALA A 116 8.98 12.92 5.80
CA ALA A 116 8.83 12.11 4.59
C ALA A 116 7.86 12.74 3.58
N ALA A 117 6.75 13.32 4.07
CA ALA A 117 5.79 14.04 3.24
C ALA A 117 6.40 15.32 2.65
N ASP A 118 7.10 16.13 3.44
CA ASP A 118 7.77 17.36 3.01
C ASP A 118 8.84 17.08 1.94
N ALA A 119 9.62 16.01 2.12
CA ALA A 119 10.60 15.57 1.13
C ALA A 119 9.93 15.16 -0.19
N TRP A 120 8.83 14.43 -0.11
CA TRP A 120 8.06 14.04 -1.30
C TRP A 120 7.46 15.26 -2.02
N ILE A 121 6.84 16.19 -1.27
CA ILE A 121 6.27 17.44 -1.80
C ILE A 121 7.36 18.25 -2.52
N SER A 122 8.53 18.40 -1.90
CA SER A 122 9.64 19.15 -2.49
C SER A 122 10.14 18.53 -3.78
N ALA A 123 10.17 17.21 -3.87
CA ALA A 123 10.58 16.47 -5.07
C ALA A 123 9.52 16.47 -6.20
N HIS A 124 8.25 16.83 -5.89
CA HIS A 124 7.12 16.78 -6.82
C HIS A 124 6.32 18.09 -6.83
N SER A 125 6.99 19.23 -6.67
CA SER A 125 6.37 20.56 -6.51
C SER A 125 5.39 20.90 -7.62
N ASP A 126 5.74 20.65 -8.90
CA ASP A 126 4.86 20.94 -10.05
C ASP A 126 3.53 20.17 -9.95
N ARG A 127 3.57 18.94 -9.47
CA ARG A 127 2.38 18.14 -9.30
C ARG A 127 1.54 18.61 -8.12
N VAL A 128 2.15 18.94 -7.00
CA VAL A 128 1.47 19.51 -5.83
C VAL A 128 0.81 20.83 -6.22
N ASP A 129 1.49 21.67 -6.96
CA ASP A 129 0.96 22.91 -7.49
C ASP A 129 -0.30 22.68 -8.34
N SER A 130 -0.34 21.63 -9.15
CA SER A 130 -1.52 21.29 -9.97
C SER A 130 -2.75 20.91 -9.14
N TRP A 131 -2.57 20.45 -7.89
CA TRP A 131 -3.66 20.14 -6.98
C TRP A 131 -4.17 21.37 -6.23
N VAL A 132 -3.28 22.36 -6.02
CA VAL A 132 -3.58 23.59 -5.23
C VAL A 132 -4.17 24.69 -6.11
N LYS A 133 -3.77 24.76 -7.37
CA LYS A 133 -4.29 25.72 -8.36
C LYS A 133 -5.60 25.24 -8.99
#